data_88808636ee1eb2e51eb07c21a5d6ff2a
#
_entry.id   88808636ee1eb2e51eb07c21a5d6ff2a
#
_cell.length_a   1.000
_cell.length_b   1.000
_cell.length_c   1.000
_cell.angle_alpha   90.00
_cell.angle_beta   90.00
_cell.angle_gamma   90.00
#
_symmetry.space_group_name_H-M   'P 1'
#
loop_
_entity.id
_entity.type
_entity.pdbx_description
1 polymer ?
#
loop_
_entity_poly.entity_id
_entity_poly.type
_entity_poly.pdbx_seq_one_letter_code
_entity_poly.pdbx_strand_id
1 'polypeptide(L)'
;MTVTRSPRRMASPSLASVQSLPFSSQPASRSLYPDSFQLGEGYPTEEDFFVARQEDGKGLGVYTKRAFPRGYRICLISGMIVHEVMQHTLQIAGTSHLYDPYFTGYLLHSCDPNTFLDMQRFELWAVKDIAPGEALTMDYASTEDVLFKQFPCLCGSPNCRKWITGRREPARMPPVAE
;
A
#
# COMPACT_ATOMS: atom_id res chain seq x y z
N MET A 1 -53.08 27.83 61.00
CA MET A 1 -52.73 28.59 59.82
C MET A 1 -51.71 27.82 59.00
N THR A 2 -52.21 27.08 58.00
CA THR A 2 -51.40 26.15 57.22
C THR A 2 -51.18 26.77 55.85
N VAL A 3 -49.89 27.10 55.53
CA VAL A 3 -49.51 27.72 54.23
C VAL A 3 -49.12 26.61 53.29
N THR A 4 -49.94 26.34 52.27
CA THR A 4 -49.67 25.47 51.16
C THR A 4 -48.81 26.18 50.12
N ARG A 5 -47.57 25.67 49.86
CA ARG A 5 -46.70 26.11 48.75
C ARG A 5 -47.01 25.31 47.52
N SER A 6 -47.42 25.96 46.45
CA SER A 6 -47.50 25.40 45.09
C SER A 6 -46.11 25.09 44.50
N PRO A 7 -45.95 23.96 43.73
CA PRO A 7 -44.68 23.67 43.06
C PRO A 7 -44.55 24.52 41.80
N ARG A 8 -43.38 25.16 41.65
CA ARG A 8 -42.97 25.84 40.41
C ARG A 8 -42.72 24.82 39.31
N ARG A 9 -43.38 24.99 38.19
CA ARG A 9 -43.10 24.30 36.93
C ARG A 9 -41.72 24.72 36.41
N MET A 10 -40.77 23.80 36.29
CA MET A 10 -39.52 23.98 35.58
C MET A 10 -39.79 23.95 34.09
N ALA A 11 -39.40 25.00 33.37
CA ALA A 11 -39.41 25.07 31.93
C ALA A 11 -38.31 24.17 31.35
N SER A 12 -38.66 23.32 30.43
CA SER A 12 -37.71 22.52 29.67
C SER A 12 -36.88 23.41 28.74
N PRO A 13 -35.54 23.19 28.61
CA PRO A 13 -34.75 23.94 27.65
C PRO A 13 -35.12 23.52 26.22
N SER A 14 -35.38 24.55 25.39
CA SER A 14 -35.62 24.41 23.95
C SER A 14 -34.39 23.80 23.29
N LEU A 15 -34.58 22.73 22.51
CA LEU A 15 -33.57 22.15 21.62
C LEU A 15 -33.22 23.20 20.57
N ALA A 16 -32.07 23.84 20.76
CA ALA A 16 -31.47 24.67 19.74
C ALA A 16 -31.14 23.81 18.52
N SER A 17 -31.65 24.24 17.36
CA SER A 17 -31.40 23.63 16.07
C SER A 17 -29.92 23.48 15.81
N VAL A 18 -29.42 22.24 15.77
CA VAL A 18 -28.09 21.93 15.27
C VAL A 18 -28.12 22.18 13.77
N GLN A 19 -27.60 23.33 13.36
CA GLN A 19 -27.34 23.60 11.95
C GLN A 19 -26.24 22.65 11.50
N SER A 20 -26.58 21.67 10.69
CA SER A 20 -25.65 20.84 9.95
C SER A 20 -24.82 21.77 9.04
N LEU A 21 -23.55 21.89 9.34
CA LEU A 21 -22.58 22.51 8.43
C LEU A 21 -22.60 21.74 7.11
N PRO A 22 -22.57 22.43 5.96
CA PRO A 22 -22.49 21.72 4.68
C PRO A 22 -21.20 20.89 4.67
N PHE A 23 -21.35 19.59 4.48
CA PHE A 23 -20.24 18.68 4.23
C PHE A 23 -19.57 19.18 2.94
N SER A 24 -18.41 19.80 3.08
CA SER A 24 -17.58 20.20 1.95
C SER A 24 -17.20 18.91 1.22
N SER A 25 -17.87 18.64 0.11
CA SER A 25 -17.48 17.57 -0.80
C SER A 25 -16.19 17.98 -1.49
N GLN A 26 -15.04 17.70 -0.86
CA GLN A 26 -13.80 17.64 -1.61
C GLN A 26 -13.98 16.60 -2.71
N PRO A 27 -13.54 16.86 -3.95
CA PRO A 27 -13.61 15.86 -4.99
C PRO A 27 -12.94 14.58 -4.48
N ALA A 28 -13.62 13.45 -4.60
CA ALA A 28 -13.07 12.17 -4.18
C ALA A 28 -11.73 11.96 -4.89
N SER A 29 -10.68 11.66 -4.11
CA SER A 29 -9.37 11.40 -4.65
C SER A 29 -9.43 10.27 -5.66
N ARG A 30 -8.79 10.46 -6.82
CA ARG A 30 -8.81 9.47 -7.88
C ARG A 30 -8.01 8.22 -7.47
N SER A 31 -8.67 7.06 -7.54
CA SER A 31 -8.03 5.76 -7.29
C SER A 31 -6.95 5.46 -8.34
N LEU A 32 -5.87 4.81 -7.95
CA LEU A 32 -4.90 4.22 -8.89
C LEU A 32 -5.43 2.95 -9.56
N TYR A 33 -6.43 2.30 -8.97
CA TYR A 33 -7.13 1.17 -9.57
C TYR A 33 -8.26 1.62 -10.48
N PRO A 34 -8.59 0.84 -11.52
CA PRO A 34 -9.74 1.12 -12.39
C PRO A 34 -11.06 1.19 -11.62
N ASP A 35 -11.98 2.04 -12.05
CA ASP A 35 -13.32 2.18 -11.46
C ASP A 35 -14.12 0.86 -11.44
N SER A 36 -13.82 -0.05 -12.37
CA SER A 36 -14.42 -1.38 -12.43
C SER A 36 -14.16 -2.25 -11.19
N PHE A 37 -13.15 -1.92 -10.38
CA PHE A 37 -12.90 -2.61 -9.11
C PHE A 37 -13.86 -2.19 -8.00
N GLN A 38 -14.57 -1.07 -8.14
CA GLN A 38 -15.54 -0.55 -7.17
C GLN A 38 -15.01 -0.51 -5.72
N LEU A 39 -13.76 -0.07 -5.55
CA LEU A 39 -13.06 -0.04 -4.27
C LEU A 39 -13.51 1.17 -3.45
N GLY A 40 -13.64 0.97 -2.13
CA GLY A 40 -13.94 2.01 -1.16
C GLY A 40 -12.69 2.77 -0.70
N GLU A 41 -12.77 3.34 0.50
CA GLU A 41 -11.66 4.06 1.12
C GLU A 41 -10.51 3.12 1.52
N GLY A 42 -9.31 3.69 1.66
CA GLY A 42 -8.11 2.98 2.12
C GLY A 42 -7.28 2.34 1.02
N TYR A 43 -7.71 2.38 -0.23
CA TYR A 43 -6.91 1.96 -1.39
C TYR A 43 -6.04 3.11 -1.91
N PRO A 44 -4.95 2.81 -2.67
CA PRO A 44 -4.04 3.83 -3.14
C PRO A 44 -4.70 4.82 -4.12
N THR A 45 -4.37 6.09 -3.96
CA THR A 45 -4.91 7.20 -4.74
C THR A 45 -3.81 8.04 -5.37
N GLU A 46 -4.17 8.81 -6.39
CA GLU A 46 -3.26 9.77 -7.04
C GLU A 46 -2.84 10.93 -6.11
N GLU A 47 -3.55 11.17 -5.00
CA GLU A 47 -3.14 12.15 -4.00
C GLU A 47 -1.93 11.69 -3.19
N ASP A 48 -1.89 10.39 -2.88
CA ASP A 48 -0.87 9.80 -2.01
C ASP A 48 0.34 9.28 -2.79
N PHE A 49 0.15 8.86 -4.06
CA PHE A 49 1.16 8.14 -4.82
C PHE A 49 1.26 8.58 -6.29
N PHE A 50 2.39 8.23 -6.91
CA PHE A 50 2.57 8.30 -8.35
C PHE A 50 3.52 7.19 -8.82
N VAL A 51 3.40 6.80 -10.07
CA VAL A 51 4.30 5.85 -10.73
C VAL A 51 5.25 6.63 -11.62
N ALA A 52 6.55 6.40 -11.45
CA ALA A 52 7.58 7.05 -12.26
C ALA A 52 8.70 6.08 -12.62
N ARG A 53 9.42 6.38 -13.70
CA ARG A 53 10.61 5.64 -14.11
C ARG A 53 11.81 6.09 -13.31
N GLN A 54 12.57 5.13 -12.78
CA GLN A 54 13.87 5.43 -12.17
C GLN A 54 14.94 5.69 -13.26
N GLU A 55 15.77 6.69 -13.01
CA GLU A 55 16.87 7.06 -13.92
C GLU A 55 17.98 6.00 -13.97
N ASP A 56 18.13 5.20 -12.92
CA ASP A 56 19.16 4.18 -12.75
C ASP A 56 18.86 2.82 -13.42
N GLY A 57 17.85 2.76 -14.29
CA GLY A 57 17.48 1.57 -15.05
C GLY A 57 16.66 0.52 -14.31
N LYS A 58 16.26 0.75 -13.04
CA LYS A 58 15.41 -0.18 -12.26
C LYS A 58 13.96 -0.28 -12.76
N GLY A 59 13.58 0.51 -13.74
CA GLY A 59 12.25 0.47 -14.34
C GLY A 59 11.25 1.45 -13.71
N LEU A 60 9.96 1.10 -13.74
CA LEU A 60 8.90 1.88 -13.10
C LEU A 60 8.81 1.54 -11.62
N GLY A 61 8.61 2.56 -10.78
CA GLY A 61 8.41 2.41 -9.36
C GLY A 61 7.26 3.26 -8.84
N VAL A 62 6.68 2.85 -7.70
CA VAL A 62 5.71 3.66 -6.95
C VAL A 62 6.45 4.56 -5.98
N TYR A 63 6.07 5.82 -5.97
CA TYR A 63 6.60 6.85 -5.07
C TYR A 63 5.47 7.47 -4.25
N THR A 64 5.78 7.82 -3.01
CA THR A 64 4.83 8.50 -2.15
C THR A 64 4.89 10.01 -2.31
N LYS A 65 3.73 10.68 -2.20
CA LYS A 65 3.62 12.15 -2.16
C LYS A 65 3.57 12.70 -0.74
N ARG A 66 3.34 11.84 0.26
CA ARG A 66 3.30 12.20 1.68
C ARG A 66 4.18 11.30 2.54
N ALA A 67 4.41 11.70 3.77
CA ALA A 67 5.15 10.87 4.72
C ALA A 67 4.30 9.73 5.30
N PHE A 68 4.95 8.61 5.58
CA PHE A 68 4.37 7.50 6.34
C PHE A 68 5.32 7.12 7.48
N PRO A 69 4.88 7.21 8.74
CA PRO A 69 5.71 6.78 9.86
C PRO A 69 5.80 5.25 9.91
N ARG A 70 6.89 4.74 10.46
CA ARG A 70 7.06 3.31 10.74
C ARG A 70 5.87 2.73 11.49
N GLY A 71 5.39 1.57 11.06
CA GLY A 71 4.24 0.87 11.64
C GLY A 71 2.89 1.38 11.15
N TYR A 72 2.87 2.32 10.21
CA TYR A 72 1.62 2.81 9.62
C TYR A 72 1.14 1.88 8.51
N ARG A 73 -0.16 1.57 8.50
CA ARG A 73 -0.79 0.90 7.35
C ARG A 73 -0.93 1.91 6.21
N ILE A 74 -0.14 1.74 5.18
CA ILE A 74 -0.08 2.66 4.03
C ILE A 74 -1.39 2.62 3.25
N CYS A 75 -1.83 1.43 2.84
CA CYS A 75 -3.08 1.24 2.10
C CYS A 75 -3.52 -0.23 2.10
N LEU A 76 -4.75 -0.45 1.66
CA LEU A 76 -5.23 -1.75 1.18
C LEU A 76 -4.74 -1.96 -0.26
N ILE A 77 -4.60 -3.21 -0.66
CA ILE A 77 -4.22 -3.57 -2.03
C ILE A 77 -5.30 -4.43 -2.68
N SER A 78 -5.38 -4.38 -4.01
CA SER A 78 -6.34 -5.16 -4.81
C SER A 78 -5.70 -5.63 -6.10
N GLY A 79 -6.38 -6.52 -6.80
CA GLY A 79 -5.93 -7.08 -8.08
C GLY A 79 -6.80 -8.25 -8.50
N MET A 80 -6.37 -8.94 -9.54
CA MET A 80 -7.03 -10.14 -10.04
C MET A 80 -6.33 -11.38 -9.50
N ILE A 81 -7.09 -12.38 -9.05
CA ILE A 81 -6.52 -13.67 -8.65
C ILE A 81 -6.18 -14.49 -9.89
N VAL A 82 -4.92 -14.90 -9.99
CA VAL A 82 -4.39 -15.74 -11.07
C VAL A 82 -3.62 -16.92 -10.50
N HIS A 83 -3.38 -17.96 -11.31
CA HIS A 83 -2.67 -19.18 -10.90
C HIS A 83 -1.32 -19.34 -11.61
N GLU A 84 -0.83 -18.29 -12.23
CA GLU A 84 0.44 -18.26 -12.95
C GLU A 84 1.35 -17.18 -12.38
N VAL A 85 2.65 -17.47 -12.38
CA VAL A 85 3.68 -16.46 -12.06
C VAL A 85 3.95 -15.66 -13.32
N MET A 86 3.61 -14.36 -13.29
CA MET A 86 3.87 -13.44 -14.38
C MET A 86 4.37 -12.09 -13.83
N GLN A 87 4.75 -11.18 -14.71
CA GLN A 87 5.11 -9.85 -14.27
C GLN A 87 3.92 -9.17 -13.57
N HIS A 88 4.19 -8.46 -12.45
CA HIS A 88 3.19 -7.80 -11.59
C HIS A 88 2.31 -8.73 -10.77
N THR A 89 2.68 -10.02 -10.61
CA THR A 89 2.03 -10.91 -9.66
C THR A 89 2.75 -10.94 -8.32
N LEU A 90 1.97 -11.13 -7.27
CA LEU A 90 2.41 -11.29 -5.88
C LEU A 90 1.80 -12.57 -5.34
N GLN A 91 2.62 -13.47 -4.79
CA GLN A 91 2.12 -14.75 -4.28
C GLN A 91 1.28 -14.55 -3.02
N ILE A 92 0.05 -15.06 -3.05
CA ILE A 92 -0.84 -15.09 -1.88
C ILE A 92 -0.55 -16.35 -1.06
N ALA A 93 -0.69 -17.51 -1.68
CA ALA A 93 -0.41 -18.82 -1.09
C ALA A 93 -0.37 -19.91 -2.17
N GLY A 94 0.53 -20.87 -2.06
CA GLY A 94 0.64 -21.97 -3.00
C GLY A 94 0.78 -21.49 -4.45
N THR A 95 -0.17 -21.82 -5.32
CA THR A 95 -0.21 -21.39 -6.72
C THR A 95 -1.11 -20.17 -6.96
N SER A 96 -1.67 -19.57 -5.91
CA SER A 96 -2.54 -18.40 -6.05
C SER A 96 -1.73 -17.12 -5.94
N HIS A 97 -1.91 -16.22 -6.91
CA HIS A 97 -1.21 -14.95 -7.01
C HIS A 97 -2.22 -13.81 -7.20
N LEU A 98 -1.88 -12.63 -6.71
CA LEU A 98 -2.56 -11.37 -6.97
C LEU A 98 -1.86 -10.70 -8.16
N TYR A 99 -2.54 -10.54 -9.27
CA TYR A 99 -2.06 -9.74 -10.40
C TYR A 99 -2.51 -8.30 -10.23
N ASP A 100 -1.56 -7.41 -9.99
CA ASP A 100 -1.79 -5.98 -9.78
C ASP A 100 -0.87 -5.13 -10.66
N PRO A 101 -1.27 -4.82 -11.89
CA PRO A 101 -0.51 -3.98 -12.81
C PRO A 101 -0.75 -2.47 -12.58
N TYR A 102 -1.38 -2.07 -11.47
CA TYR A 102 -1.77 -0.69 -11.20
C TYR A 102 -0.95 -0.05 -10.08
N PHE A 103 -0.61 -0.82 -9.03
CA PHE A 103 0.06 -0.29 -7.86
C PHE A 103 1.16 -1.22 -7.34
N THR A 104 0.83 -2.35 -6.70
CA THR A 104 1.83 -3.19 -6.04
C THR A 104 2.80 -3.88 -7.00
N GLY A 105 2.39 -4.12 -8.24
CA GLY A 105 3.27 -4.64 -9.29
C GLY A 105 4.40 -3.68 -9.69
N TYR A 106 4.37 -2.43 -9.22
CA TYR A 106 5.43 -1.44 -9.39
C TYR A 106 6.23 -1.17 -8.11
N LEU A 107 5.99 -1.89 -7.01
CA LEU A 107 6.88 -1.83 -5.85
C LEU A 107 8.27 -2.33 -6.26
N LEU A 108 9.28 -1.52 -5.95
CA LEU A 108 10.66 -1.87 -6.31
C LEU A 108 11.24 -2.86 -5.30
N HIS A 109 12.22 -3.66 -5.77
CA HIS A 109 12.93 -4.52 -4.85
C HIS A 109 13.99 -3.78 -4.04
N SER A 110 14.08 -4.06 -2.74
CA SER A 110 15.21 -3.75 -1.88
C SER A 110 15.52 -4.90 -0.93
N CYS A 111 16.81 -5.16 -0.68
CA CYS A 111 17.26 -6.09 0.36
C CYS A 111 17.14 -5.49 1.78
N ASP A 112 16.88 -4.19 1.85
CA ASP A 112 16.58 -3.43 3.08
C ASP A 112 15.35 -2.54 2.82
N PRO A 113 14.14 -3.14 2.69
CA PRO A 113 12.94 -2.46 2.22
C PRO A 113 12.40 -1.45 3.24
N ASN A 114 11.58 -0.52 2.75
CA ASN A 114 10.82 0.41 3.60
C ASN A 114 9.34 0.00 3.77
N THR A 115 8.88 -1.01 3.02
CA THR A 115 7.51 -1.54 3.16
C THR A 115 7.48 -3.06 3.32
N PHE A 116 6.38 -3.55 3.87
CA PHE A 116 6.02 -4.95 4.00
C PHE A 116 4.60 -5.19 3.48
N LEU A 117 4.40 -6.25 2.69
CA LEU A 117 3.09 -6.69 2.21
C LEU A 117 2.54 -7.83 3.07
N ASP A 118 1.42 -7.58 3.73
CA ASP A 118 0.60 -8.63 4.36
C ASP A 118 -0.36 -9.20 3.32
N MET A 119 0.06 -10.29 2.66
CA MET A 119 -0.74 -10.94 1.62
C MET A 119 -1.96 -11.71 2.17
N GLN A 120 -2.08 -11.90 3.49
CA GLN A 120 -3.27 -12.50 4.11
C GLN A 120 -4.38 -11.46 4.29
N ARG A 121 -4.00 -10.21 4.57
CA ARG A 121 -4.93 -9.10 4.77
C ARG A 121 -5.05 -8.17 3.58
N PHE A 122 -4.22 -8.37 2.57
CA PHE A 122 -4.09 -7.46 1.41
C PHE A 122 -3.78 -6.02 1.86
N GLU A 123 -2.75 -5.87 2.67
CA GLU A 123 -2.34 -4.61 3.27
C GLU A 123 -0.86 -4.31 2.99
N LEU A 124 -0.56 -3.04 2.70
CA LEU A 124 0.80 -2.52 2.61
C LEU A 124 1.13 -1.73 3.88
N TRP A 125 2.26 -2.02 4.50
CA TRP A 125 2.71 -1.43 5.76
C TRP A 125 4.07 -0.77 5.62
N ALA A 126 4.28 0.39 6.27
CA ALA A 126 5.59 1.01 6.42
C ALA A 126 6.39 0.29 7.52
N VAL A 127 7.58 -0.22 7.20
CA VAL A 127 8.50 -0.82 8.17
C VAL A 127 9.64 0.12 8.59
N LYS A 128 9.71 1.28 7.94
CA LYS A 128 10.57 2.43 8.25
C LYS A 128 9.76 3.71 8.10
N ASP A 129 10.29 4.81 8.61
CA ASP A 129 9.76 6.14 8.23
C ASP A 129 10.04 6.36 6.73
N ILE A 130 9.04 6.82 6.00
CA ILE A 130 9.10 7.07 4.56
C ILE A 130 8.79 8.54 4.33
N ALA A 131 9.70 9.26 3.69
CA ALA A 131 9.52 10.66 3.37
C ALA A 131 8.76 10.86 2.03
N PRO A 132 8.13 12.03 1.81
CA PRO A 132 7.56 12.35 0.50
C PRO A 132 8.62 12.27 -0.60
N GLY A 133 8.26 11.70 -1.74
CA GLY A 133 9.15 11.50 -2.88
C GLY A 133 9.99 10.22 -2.82
N GLU A 134 9.96 9.46 -1.73
CA GLU A 134 10.64 8.18 -1.66
C GLU A 134 9.91 7.08 -2.43
N ALA A 135 10.69 6.18 -3.05
CA ALA A 135 10.16 4.98 -3.66
C ALA A 135 9.73 3.98 -2.59
N LEU A 136 8.57 3.36 -2.79
CA LEU A 136 8.13 2.22 -1.99
C LEU A 136 8.87 0.96 -2.45
N THR A 137 9.50 0.27 -1.50
CA THR A 137 10.33 -0.90 -1.76
C THR A 137 9.91 -2.07 -0.89
N MET A 138 9.94 -3.28 -1.45
CA MET A 138 9.70 -4.53 -0.73
C MET A 138 10.82 -5.53 -0.99
N ASP A 139 10.98 -6.51 -0.10
CA ASP A 139 11.80 -7.67 -0.41
C ASP A 139 10.94 -8.70 -1.17
N TYR A 140 11.25 -8.95 -2.43
CA TYR A 140 10.48 -9.88 -3.24
C TYR A 140 10.44 -11.31 -2.65
N ALA A 141 11.52 -11.74 -2.00
CA ALA A 141 11.52 -13.02 -1.30
C ALA A 141 10.63 -13.05 -0.03
N SER A 142 10.03 -11.93 0.39
CA SER A 142 9.06 -11.93 1.49
C SER A 142 7.70 -12.52 1.07
N THR A 143 7.35 -12.42 -0.21
CA THR A 143 6.09 -12.93 -0.77
C THR A 143 6.29 -14.07 -1.75
N GLU A 144 7.33 -14.03 -2.60
CA GLU A 144 7.50 -14.91 -3.75
C GLU A 144 8.33 -16.17 -3.44
N ASP A 145 7.80 -17.34 -3.73
CA ASP A 145 8.55 -18.61 -3.76
C ASP A 145 9.41 -18.69 -5.02
N VAL A 146 8.84 -18.27 -6.16
CA VAL A 146 9.49 -18.24 -7.48
C VAL A 146 9.22 -16.87 -8.11
N LEU A 147 10.26 -16.22 -8.62
CA LEU A 147 10.11 -14.95 -9.34
C LEU A 147 9.77 -15.19 -10.81
N PHE A 148 8.98 -14.29 -11.40
CA PHE A 148 8.80 -14.22 -12.85
C PHE A 148 10.14 -14.13 -13.59
N LYS A 149 11.08 -13.33 -13.05
CA LYS A 149 12.44 -13.19 -13.57
C LYS A 149 13.40 -12.87 -12.42
N GLN A 150 14.47 -13.64 -12.32
CA GLN A 150 15.60 -13.32 -11.46
C GLN A 150 16.41 -12.17 -12.06
N PHE A 151 17.07 -11.36 -11.23
CA PHE A 151 17.79 -10.18 -11.72
C PHE A 151 18.94 -9.77 -10.78
N PRO A 152 19.96 -9.03 -11.29
CA PRO A 152 20.98 -8.41 -10.46
C PRO A 152 20.38 -7.29 -9.61
N CYS A 153 20.68 -7.29 -8.31
CA CYS A 153 20.18 -6.28 -7.39
C CYS A 153 21.03 -5.02 -7.38
N LEU A 154 20.38 -3.88 -7.58
CA LEU A 154 20.98 -2.54 -7.55
C LEU A 154 20.46 -1.70 -6.38
N CYS A 155 19.97 -2.32 -5.27
CA CYS A 155 19.36 -1.58 -4.17
C CYS A 155 20.34 -0.71 -3.36
N GLY A 156 21.64 -0.98 -3.44
CA GLY A 156 22.67 -0.20 -2.75
C GLY A 156 22.76 -0.44 -1.23
N SER A 157 21.90 -1.29 -0.64
CA SER A 157 21.92 -1.54 0.80
C SER A 157 23.17 -2.32 1.22
N PRO A 158 23.67 -2.14 2.47
CA PRO A 158 24.84 -2.86 2.98
C PRO A 158 24.69 -4.38 2.97
N ASN A 159 23.45 -4.88 3.13
CA ASN A 159 23.08 -6.30 3.12
C ASN A 159 22.57 -6.78 1.75
N CYS A 160 22.93 -6.07 0.66
CA CYS A 160 22.49 -6.40 -0.68
C CYS A 160 22.93 -7.81 -1.10
N ARG A 161 21.96 -8.65 -1.48
CA ARG A 161 22.19 -10.04 -1.93
C ARG A 161 22.79 -10.17 -3.32
N LYS A 162 22.93 -9.07 -4.06
CA LYS A 162 23.50 -8.96 -5.42
C LYS A 162 22.69 -9.65 -6.50
N TRP A 163 22.10 -10.81 -6.24
CA TRP A 163 21.22 -11.54 -7.15
C TRP A 163 19.94 -11.90 -6.45
N ILE A 164 18.82 -11.61 -7.06
CA ILE A 164 17.50 -11.80 -6.45
C ILE A 164 16.79 -12.99 -7.06
N THR A 165 16.35 -13.86 -6.16
CA THR A 165 15.55 -15.06 -6.42
C THR A 165 14.34 -15.06 -5.52
N GLY A 166 13.36 -15.89 -5.82
CA GLY A 166 12.33 -16.27 -4.87
C GLY A 166 12.89 -17.14 -3.73
N ARG A 167 12.08 -17.41 -2.72
CA ARG A 167 12.49 -18.17 -1.51
C ARG A 167 12.87 -19.61 -1.80
N ARG A 168 12.25 -20.23 -2.82
CA ARG A 168 12.31 -21.68 -3.09
C ARG A 168 12.89 -22.01 -4.45
N GLU A 169 13.52 -21.06 -5.13
CA GLU A 169 14.17 -21.31 -6.41
C GLU A 169 15.69 -21.18 -6.31
N PRO A 170 16.47 -22.01 -7.04
CA PRO A 170 17.91 -21.85 -7.13
C PRO A 170 18.26 -20.59 -7.93
N ALA A 171 19.39 -19.97 -7.60
CA ALA A 171 19.91 -18.85 -8.38
C ALA A 171 20.29 -19.33 -9.81
N ARG A 172 19.78 -18.63 -10.81
CA ARG A 172 20.08 -18.84 -12.24
C ARG A 172 20.89 -17.63 -12.74
N MET A 173 22.09 -17.46 -12.18
CA MET A 173 22.96 -16.37 -12.62
C MET A 173 23.36 -16.59 -14.09
N PRO A 174 23.40 -15.53 -14.92
CA PRO A 174 23.95 -15.64 -16.25
C PRO A 174 25.43 -16.07 -16.15
N PRO A 175 25.96 -16.79 -17.15
CA PRO A 175 27.38 -17.11 -17.18
C PRO A 175 28.18 -15.81 -17.08
N VAL A 176 29.22 -15.84 -16.25
CA VAL A 176 30.14 -14.71 -16.16
C VAL A 176 30.77 -14.56 -17.53
N ALA A 177 30.58 -13.40 -18.17
CA ALA A 177 31.31 -13.08 -19.39
C ALA A 177 32.79 -13.00 -19.04
N GLU A 178 33.60 -13.92 -19.60
CA GLU A 178 35.07 -13.90 -19.53
C GLU A 178 35.63 -12.69 -20.28
#